data_1101c048a04bb0bc53566d9223bc2e63
#
_entry.id   1101c048a04bb0bc53566d9223bc2e63
#
_cell.length_a   1.000
_cell.length_b   1.000
_cell.length_c   1.000
_cell.angle_alpha   90.00
_cell.angle_beta   90.00
_cell.angle_gamma   90.00
#
_symmetry.space_group_name_H-M   'P 1'
#
loop_
_entity.id
_entity.type
_entity.pdbx_description
1 polymer ?
#
loop_
_entity_poly.entity_id
_entity_poly.type
_entity_poly.pdbx_seq_one_letter_code
_entity_poly.pdbx_strand_id
1 'polypeptide(L)'
;MSSFRALAERNVPRYTSYPTAPHFSAAIGPGEYAQWLGALAPDARLSLYIHVPYCSDICLYCGCHTKAVHQRAPVDFYAERLSDEIARLAEIAAGRRVTHLHWGGGTPSILGAYWLRQIVQSLDASFDLSEIKEHAIEIDPRHISTELTQTLAEIGVNRASLGVQDFSPHVQRAIGRIQPFEKVAHAVGLLHEVGISNINIDLMYGLPHQSADDVDASAQLAALLSPQRIALFGYAHVPWLKANQKCIDEAVLPGVVVRLAQAQKAAETLAAFGYVAIGLDHFALPDDPLAVAAREGRLHRNFQGYTVDDAEALIGLGASAIGKLPQGFVQNAVDMAGYMRRIDGASLATTKGFATSVEDERRAMIIERLMCGLAVDLSELAGDYSAEMESLRPMIQDGLVEFDGSRLAITKRGRPFSRIVAAAFDAYLPANAARHSMAV
;
A
#
# COMPACT_ATOMS: atom_id res chain seq x y z
N MET A 1 30.55 -9.56 3.52
CA MET A 1 29.36 -10.14 4.19
C MET A 1 28.90 -9.31 5.42
N SER A 2 29.81 -8.74 6.26
CA SER A 2 29.39 -7.95 7.43
C SER A 2 28.64 -6.66 7.10
N SER A 3 29.01 -5.94 6.02
CA SER A 3 28.38 -4.67 5.63
C SER A 3 26.93 -4.86 5.14
N PHE A 4 26.67 -5.89 4.31
CA PHE A 4 25.32 -6.21 3.81
C PHE A 4 24.34 -6.58 4.91
N ARG A 5 24.80 -7.38 5.89
CA ARG A 5 23.97 -7.75 7.03
C ARG A 5 23.59 -6.52 7.85
N ALA A 6 24.56 -5.67 8.15
CA ALA A 6 24.32 -4.43 8.90
C ALA A 6 23.36 -3.47 8.18
N LEU A 7 23.42 -3.39 6.83
CA LEU A 7 22.46 -2.63 6.05
C LEU A 7 21.06 -3.23 6.12
N ALA A 8 20.92 -4.53 5.94
CA ALA A 8 19.62 -5.20 5.94
C ALA A 8 18.91 -5.16 7.30
N GLU A 9 19.66 -5.10 8.41
CA GLU A 9 19.15 -4.96 9.78
C GLU A 9 18.76 -3.51 10.14
N ARG A 10 19.04 -2.50 9.28
CA ARG A 10 18.64 -1.12 9.54
C ARG A 10 17.13 -0.97 9.50
N ASN A 11 16.60 -0.21 10.45
CA ASN A 11 15.19 0.15 10.49
C ASN A 11 14.96 1.45 9.73
N VAL A 12 14.16 1.37 8.66
CA VAL A 12 13.83 2.53 7.81
C VAL A 12 12.36 2.51 7.40
N PRO A 13 11.75 3.67 7.14
CA PRO A 13 10.38 3.75 6.66
C PRO A 13 10.17 3.00 5.34
N ARG A 14 8.91 2.68 5.03
CA ARG A 14 8.54 2.08 3.73
C ARG A 14 8.39 3.12 2.62
N TYR A 15 8.43 4.40 2.96
CA TYR A 15 8.27 5.53 2.04
C TYR A 15 7.05 5.40 1.13
N THR A 16 5.90 5.12 1.72
CA THR A 16 4.59 5.24 1.07
C THR A 16 4.06 6.66 1.08
N SER A 17 4.75 7.56 1.76
CA SER A 17 4.60 9.02 1.77
C SER A 17 5.91 9.65 2.25
N TYR A 18 6.10 10.92 1.94
CA TYR A 18 7.11 11.77 2.56
C TYR A 18 6.55 13.18 2.73
N PRO A 19 6.58 13.76 3.95
CA PRO A 19 6.95 13.10 5.22
C PRO A 19 6.05 11.90 5.58
N THR A 20 6.59 10.99 6.42
CA THR A 20 5.86 9.77 6.79
C THR A 20 4.80 10.03 7.86
N ALA A 21 3.75 9.22 7.91
CA ALA A 21 2.57 9.41 8.76
C ALA A 21 2.85 9.62 10.29
N PRO A 22 3.94 9.09 10.90
CA PRO A 22 4.31 9.43 12.27
C PRO A 22 4.55 10.92 12.54
N HIS A 23 4.83 11.72 11.51
CA HIS A 23 5.06 13.18 11.61
C HIS A 23 3.76 13.99 11.52
N PHE A 24 2.62 13.37 11.24
CA PHE A 24 1.34 14.06 11.18
C PHE A 24 0.92 14.55 12.56
N SER A 25 0.50 15.80 12.64
CA SER A 25 0.15 16.49 13.87
C SER A 25 -1.30 17.01 13.83
N ALA A 26 -1.85 17.32 15.00
CA ALA A 26 -3.17 17.92 15.14
C ALA A 26 -3.25 19.38 14.66
N ALA A 27 -2.15 19.97 14.18
CA ALA A 27 -2.17 21.29 13.54
C ALA A 27 -3.01 21.31 12.25
N ILE A 28 -3.19 20.16 11.62
CA ILE A 28 -4.06 20.00 10.45
C ILE A 28 -5.31 19.23 10.89
N GLY A 29 -6.42 19.92 10.94
CA GLY A 29 -7.71 19.41 11.37
C GLY A 29 -8.78 19.52 10.27
N PRO A 30 -10.06 19.43 10.65
CA PRO A 30 -11.20 19.50 9.72
C PRO A 30 -11.27 20.82 8.95
N GLY A 31 -10.91 21.94 9.58
CA GLY A 31 -10.95 23.28 8.99
C GLY A 31 -9.93 23.45 7.87
N GLU A 32 -8.67 23.07 8.14
CA GLU A 32 -7.59 23.09 7.16
C GLU A 32 -7.89 22.15 6.00
N TYR A 33 -8.43 20.96 6.29
CA TYR A 33 -8.81 20.00 5.25
C TYR A 33 -9.92 20.56 4.36
N ALA A 34 -10.98 21.14 4.93
CA ALA A 34 -12.05 21.78 4.15
C ALA A 34 -11.53 22.92 3.28
N GLN A 35 -10.61 23.73 3.81
CA GLN A 35 -9.97 24.81 3.04
C GLN A 35 -9.14 24.24 1.87
N TRP A 36 -8.35 23.20 2.09
CA TRP A 36 -7.53 22.57 1.05
C TRP A 36 -8.38 21.94 -0.05
N LEU A 37 -9.48 21.24 0.33
CA LEU A 37 -10.45 20.68 -0.62
C LEU A 37 -11.11 21.77 -1.46
N GLY A 38 -11.53 22.87 -0.83
CA GLY A 38 -12.15 24.00 -1.51
C GLY A 38 -11.19 24.76 -2.45
N ALA A 39 -9.89 24.65 -2.20
CA ALA A 39 -8.84 25.25 -3.04
C ALA A 39 -8.46 24.41 -4.27
N LEU A 40 -8.93 23.15 -4.36
CA LEU A 40 -8.71 22.35 -5.57
C LEU A 40 -9.40 23.00 -6.78
N ALA A 41 -8.73 22.98 -7.92
CA ALA A 41 -9.31 23.43 -9.17
C ALA A 41 -10.63 22.68 -9.49
N PRO A 42 -11.61 23.32 -10.15
CA PRO A 42 -12.88 22.65 -10.46
C PRO A 42 -12.72 21.40 -11.34
N ASP A 43 -11.70 21.37 -12.20
CA ASP A 43 -11.36 20.29 -13.12
C ASP A 43 -10.31 19.33 -12.55
N ALA A 44 -9.90 19.50 -11.29
CA ALA A 44 -8.95 18.60 -10.63
C ALA A 44 -9.46 17.16 -10.60
N ARG A 45 -8.61 16.23 -11.03
CA ARG A 45 -8.90 14.80 -10.97
C ARG A 45 -8.62 14.29 -9.57
N LEU A 46 -9.52 13.42 -9.09
CA LEU A 46 -9.44 12.84 -7.77
C LEU A 46 -9.16 11.34 -7.85
N SER A 47 -8.46 10.85 -6.85
CA SER A 47 -8.46 9.45 -6.45
C SER A 47 -9.19 9.30 -5.13
N LEU A 48 -9.95 8.23 -4.99
CA LEU A 48 -10.65 7.91 -3.75
C LEU A 48 -10.08 6.62 -3.15
N TYR A 49 -9.77 6.67 -1.86
CA TYR A 49 -9.41 5.50 -1.07
C TYR A 49 -10.44 5.27 0.03
N ILE A 50 -11.09 4.12 0.02
CA ILE A 50 -12.07 3.74 1.03
C ILE A 50 -11.46 2.72 1.98
N HIS A 51 -11.31 3.10 3.24
CA HIS A 51 -10.79 2.22 4.28
C HIS A 51 -11.92 1.50 5.01
N VAL A 52 -11.91 0.17 4.99
CA VAL A 52 -12.87 -0.66 5.75
C VAL A 52 -12.11 -1.38 6.86
N PRO A 53 -12.24 -0.94 8.13
CA PRO A 53 -11.39 -1.42 9.23
C PRO A 53 -11.89 -2.71 9.87
N TYR A 54 -12.44 -3.63 9.09
CA TYR A 54 -13.02 -4.88 9.59
C TYR A 54 -12.55 -6.10 8.81
N CYS A 55 -12.32 -7.20 9.54
CA CYS A 55 -12.13 -8.55 9.01
C CYS A 55 -13.04 -9.51 9.79
N SER A 56 -13.33 -10.67 9.22
CA SER A 56 -13.97 -11.76 9.99
C SER A 56 -13.04 -12.28 11.09
N ASP A 57 -11.74 -12.43 10.76
CA ASP A 57 -10.71 -12.92 11.67
C ASP A 57 -9.44 -12.09 11.52
N ILE A 58 -8.68 -11.94 12.61
CA ILE A 58 -7.36 -11.31 12.58
C ILE A 58 -6.27 -12.35 12.40
N CYS A 59 -5.56 -12.28 11.29
CA CYS A 59 -4.37 -13.09 11.07
C CYS A 59 -3.25 -12.66 12.02
N LEU A 60 -2.43 -13.60 12.51
CA LEU A 60 -1.42 -13.31 13.53
C LEU A 60 -0.34 -12.33 13.04
N TYR A 61 -0.01 -12.35 11.75
CA TYR A 61 0.99 -11.48 11.13
C TYR A 61 0.47 -10.07 10.81
N CYS A 62 -0.86 -9.84 10.83
CA CYS A 62 -1.48 -8.66 10.26
C CYS A 62 -0.97 -7.36 10.91
N GLY A 63 -0.52 -6.42 10.05
CA GLY A 63 -0.13 -5.06 10.40
C GLY A 63 -1.18 -4.00 10.06
N CYS A 64 -2.29 -4.37 9.40
CA CYS A 64 -3.31 -3.44 8.94
C CYS A 64 -4.05 -2.76 10.09
N HIS A 65 -4.64 -1.60 9.80
CA HIS A 65 -5.54 -0.93 10.74
C HIS A 65 -6.94 -1.55 10.64
N THR A 66 -7.12 -2.68 11.34
CA THR A 66 -8.35 -3.48 11.30
C THR A 66 -8.63 -4.16 12.63
N LYS A 67 -9.86 -4.64 12.81
CA LYS A 67 -10.29 -5.47 13.93
C LYS A 67 -11.25 -6.57 13.47
N ALA A 68 -11.29 -7.67 14.21
CA ALA A 68 -12.27 -8.73 13.96
C ALA A 68 -13.69 -8.26 14.30
N VAL A 69 -14.65 -8.66 13.48
CA VAL A 69 -16.07 -8.47 13.73
C VAL A 69 -16.86 -9.70 13.29
N HIS A 70 -17.71 -10.22 14.17
CA HIS A 70 -18.55 -11.41 13.92
C HIS A 70 -20.04 -11.07 13.82
N GLN A 71 -20.40 -9.81 14.08
CA GLN A 71 -21.78 -9.32 14.03
C GLN A 71 -21.94 -8.34 12.87
N ARG A 72 -23.08 -8.34 12.24
CA ARG A 72 -23.39 -7.45 11.13
C ARG A 72 -23.57 -5.99 11.54
N ALA A 73 -24.24 -5.74 12.68
CA ALA A 73 -24.61 -4.39 13.11
C ALA A 73 -23.45 -3.37 13.16
N PRO A 74 -22.22 -3.69 13.66
CA PRO A 74 -21.10 -2.74 13.62
C PRO A 74 -20.66 -2.39 12.20
N VAL A 75 -20.78 -3.33 11.26
CA VAL A 75 -20.42 -3.11 9.84
C VAL A 75 -21.45 -2.22 9.17
N ASP A 76 -22.74 -2.48 9.41
CA ASP A 76 -23.84 -1.68 8.88
C ASP A 76 -23.76 -0.24 9.39
N PHE A 77 -23.58 -0.07 10.71
CA PHE A 77 -23.44 1.25 11.31
C PHE A 77 -22.23 2.03 10.75
N TYR A 78 -21.12 1.33 10.47
CA TYR A 78 -19.97 1.93 9.82
C TYR A 78 -20.27 2.38 8.40
N ALA A 79 -20.93 1.53 7.62
CA ALA A 79 -21.27 1.82 6.22
C ALA A 79 -22.22 3.02 6.10
N GLU A 80 -23.17 3.18 7.01
CA GLU A 80 -24.03 4.39 7.11
C GLU A 80 -23.16 5.64 7.32
N ARG A 81 -22.22 5.62 8.27
CA ARG A 81 -21.34 6.77 8.56
C ARG A 81 -20.37 7.07 7.44
N LEU A 82 -19.95 6.05 6.71
CA LEU A 82 -19.13 6.23 5.51
C LEU A 82 -19.92 6.96 4.40
N SER A 83 -21.20 6.63 4.25
CA SER A 83 -22.09 7.35 3.32
C SER A 83 -22.33 8.80 3.76
N ASP A 84 -22.47 9.06 5.06
CA ASP A 84 -22.56 10.42 5.62
C ASP A 84 -21.27 11.22 5.38
N GLU A 85 -20.08 10.59 5.48
CA GLU A 85 -18.79 11.22 5.17
C GLU A 85 -18.70 11.60 3.70
N ILE A 86 -19.12 10.70 2.79
CA ILE A 86 -19.16 10.97 1.35
C ILE A 86 -20.03 12.19 1.04
N ALA A 87 -21.25 12.25 1.62
CA ALA A 87 -22.15 13.38 1.42
C ALA A 87 -21.54 14.71 1.87
N ARG A 88 -20.82 14.73 3.00
CA ARG A 88 -20.15 15.94 3.50
C ARG A 88 -18.99 16.38 2.62
N LEU A 89 -18.19 15.44 2.14
CA LEU A 89 -17.10 15.77 1.21
C LEU A 89 -17.67 16.31 -0.10
N ALA A 90 -18.82 15.79 -0.52
CA ALA A 90 -19.53 16.29 -1.69
C ALA A 90 -19.98 17.76 -1.55
N GLU A 91 -20.34 18.24 -0.35
CA GLU A 91 -20.67 19.67 -0.13
C GLU A 91 -19.50 20.60 -0.53
N ILE A 92 -18.26 20.11 -0.47
CA ILE A 92 -17.06 20.91 -0.76
C ILE A 92 -16.45 20.57 -2.13
N ALA A 93 -16.52 19.30 -2.53
CA ALA A 93 -15.79 18.76 -3.68
C ALA A 93 -16.68 18.08 -4.72
N ALA A 94 -18.01 18.38 -4.74
CA ALA A 94 -18.95 17.76 -5.67
C ALA A 94 -18.58 17.93 -7.15
N GLY A 95 -18.98 16.95 -7.96
CA GLY A 95 -18.88 16.98 -9.42
C GLY A 95 -17.46 16.85 -9.98
N ARG A 96 -16.44 16.73 -9.12
CA ARG A 96 -15.06 16.52 -9.59
C ARG A 96 -14.90 15.10 -10.13
N ARG A 97 -14.07 14.98 -11.13
CA ARG A 97 -13.80 13.74 -11.84
C ARG A 97 -12.95 12.80 -11.01
N VAL A 98 -13.39 11.54 -10.85
CA VAL A 98 -12.66 10.47 -10.17
C VAL A 98 -12.05 9.55 -11.21
N THR A 99 -10.72 9.37 -11.15
CA THR A 99 -9.98 8.48 -12.06
C THR A 99 -9.62 7.14 -11.44
N HIS A 100 -9.49 7.09 -10.12
CA HIS A 100 -9.15 5.87 -9.38
C HIS A 100 -10.01 5.74 -8.13
N LEU A 101 -10.51 4.54 -7.88
CA LEU A 101 -11.25 4.18 -6.67
C LEU A 101 -10.66 2.89 -6.09
N HIS A 102 -10.20 2.94 -4.86
CA HIS A 102 -9.58 1.79 -4.20
C HIS A 102 -10.22 1.50 -2.84
N TRP A 103 -10.62 0.25 -2.64
CA TRP A 103 -11.15 -0.27 -1.37
C TRP A 103 -10.10 -1.12 -0.68
N GLY A 104 -9.73 -0.73 0.54
CA GLY A 104 -8.70 -1.44 1.28
C GLY A 104 -8.91 -1.42 2.79
N GLY A 105 -7.86 -1.85 3.51
CA GLY A 105 -7.80 -1.78 4.96
C GLY A 105 -7.82 -3.12 5.67
N GLY A 106 -8.99 -3.61 6.07
CA GLY A 106 -9.21 -4.96 6.58
C GLY A 106 -9.60 -5.90 5.44
N THR A 107 -10.91 -6.08 5.27
CA THR A 107 -11.51 -6.87 4.19
C THR A 107 -12.75 -6.12 3.69
N PRO A 108 -12.64 -5.23 2.70
CA PRO A 108 -13.75 -4.39 2.24
C PRO A 108 -15.00 -5.16 1.84
N SER A 109 -14.85 -6.38 1.31
CA SER A 109 -15.98 -7.24 0.94
C SER A 109 -16.87 -7.65 2.12
N ILE A 110 -16.45 -7.43 3.38
CA ILE A 110 -17.29 -7.63 4.58
C ILE A 110 -18.51 -6.71 4.62
N LEU A 111 -18.49 -5.60 3.89
CA LEU A 111 -19.63 -4.72 3.71
C LEU A 111 -20.84 -5.45 3.11
N GLY A 112 -20.58 -6.44 2.24
CA GLY A 112 -21.61 -7.22 1.54
C GLY A 112 -22.24 -6.45 0.38
N ALA A 113 -22.99 -7.17 -0.44
CA ALA A 113 -23.58 -6.67 -1.69
C ALA A 113 -24.37 -5.38 -1.53
N TYR A 114 -25.22 -5.30 -0.49
CA TYR A 114 -26.07 -4.13 -0.26
C TYR A 114 -25.25 -2.85 -0.06
N TRP A 115 -24.31 -2.84 0.91
CA TRP A 115 -23.54 -1.64 1.21
C TRP A 115 -22.52 -1.27 0.13
N LEU A 116 -21.94 -2.24 -0.54
CA LEU A 116 -21.06 -1.95 -1.68
C LEU A 116 -21.82 -1.17 -2.77
N ARG A 117 -23.04 -1.58 -3.12
CA ARG A 117 -23.90 -0.84 -4.06
C ARG A 117 -24.28 0.54 -3.54
N GLN A 118 -24.72 0.65 -2.27
CA GLN A 118 -25.17 1.92 -1.70
C GLN A 118 -24.05 2.96 -1.65
N ILE A 119 -22.83 2.53 -1.27
CA ILE A 119 -21.68 3.44 -1.20
C ILE A 119 -21.26 3.90 -2.59
N VAL A 120 -21.19 3.00 -3.58
CA VAL A 120 -20.87 3.39 -4.97
C VAL A 120 -21.96 4.33 -5.53
N GLN A 121 -23.24 4.08 -5.23
CA GLN A 121 -24.34 4.96 -5.60
C GLN A 121 -24.19 6.36 -4.98
N SER A 122 -23.78 6.44 -3.70
CA SER A 122 -23.48 7.71 -3.02
C SER A 122 -22.30 8.44 -3.65
N LEU A 123 -21.26 7.70 -4.07
CA LEU A 123 -20.11 8.27 -4.77
C LEU A 123 -20.52 8.81 -6.15
N ASP A 124 -21.29 8.05 -6.93
CA ASP A 124 -21.77 8.44 -8.27
C ASP A 124 -22.68 9.67 -8.22
N ALA A 125 -23.51 9.78 -7.17
CA ALA A 125 -24.33 10.97 -6.93
C ALA A 125 -23.52 12.21 -6.52
N SER A 126 -22.29 12.01 -6.02
CA SER A 126 -21.44 13.07 -5.44
C SER A 126 -20.32 13.52 -6.37
N PHE A 127 -19.77 12.61 -7.17
CA PHE A 127 -18.60 12.81 -8.02
C PHE A 127 -18.86 12.30 -9.44
N ASP A 128 -18.07 12.73 -10.40
CA ASP A 128 -18.10 12.21 -11.77
C ASP A 128 -17.23 10.93 -11.84
N LEU A 129 -17.87 9.77 -11.85
CA LEU A 129 -17.24 8.44 -11.94
C LEU A 129 -17.09 7.95 -13.39
N SER A 130 -17.50 8.72 -14.40
CA SER A 130 -17.55 8.26 -15.81
C SER A 130 -16.17 7.94 -16.41
N GLU A 131 -15.09 8.45 -15.82
CA GLU A 131 -13.72 8.27 -16.32
C GLU A 131 -12.84 7.42 -15.38
N ILE A 132 -13.42 6.57 -14.55
CA ILE A 132 -12.64 5.66 -13.69
C ILE A 132 -11.79 4.73 -14.56
N LYS A 133 -10.47 4.84 -14.41
CA LYS A 133 -9.46 3.99 -15.06
C LYS A 133 -9.22 2.70 -14.28
N GLU A 134 -9.15 2.81 -12.94
CA GLU A 134 -8.97 1.67 -12.05
C GLU A 134 -9.94 1.76 -10.87
N HIS A 135 -10.78 0.74 -10.71
CA HIS A 135 -11.65 0.52 -9.56
C HIS A 135 -11.22 -0.79 -8.90
N ALA A 136 -10.41 -0.68 -7.85
CA ALA A 136 -9.72 -1.79 -7.23
C ALA A 136 -10.30 -2.14 -5.85
N ILE A 137 -10.30 -3.42 -5.49
CA ILE A 137 -10.75 -3.89 -4.18
C ILE A 137 -9.81 -4.98 -3.63
N GLU A 138 -9.49 -4.89 -2.33
CA GLU A 138 -8.81 -5.95 -1.58
C GLU A 138 -9.80 -7.01 -1.13
N ILE A 139 -9.49 -8.28 -1.37
CA ILE A 139 -10.36 -9.42 -1.09
C ILE A 139 -9.59 -10.49 -0.29
N ASP A 140 -10.24 -11.02 0.72
CA ASP A 140 -9.83 -12.26 1.34
C ASP A 140 -10.41 -13.45 0.52
N PRO A 141 -9.57 -14.26 -0.17
CA PRO A 141 -10.06 -15.32 -1.04
C PRO A 141 -10.81 -16.43 -0.28
N ARG A 142 -10.72 -16.47 1.06
CA ARG A 142 -11.46 -17.42 1.89
C ARG A 142 -12.96 -17.15 1.94
N HIS A 143 -13.37 -15.90 1.65
CA HIS A 143 -14.75 -15.40 1.83
C HIS A 143 -15.39 -14.89 0.53
N ILE A 144 -14.88 -15.32 -0.62
CA ILE A 144 -15.46 -14.97 -1.93
C ILE A 144 -16.68 -15.83 -2.23
N SER A 145 -17.66 -15.26 -2.92
CA SER A 145 -18.87 -15.96 -3.40
C SER A 145 -19.29 -15.42 -4.76
N THR A 146 -20.12 -16.20 -5.47
CA THR A 146 -20.71 -15.79 -6.75
C THR A 146 -21.51 -14.48 -6.62
N GLU A 147 -22.30 -14.32 -5.54
CA GLU A 147 -23.04 -13.07 -5.29
C GLU A 147 -22.08 -11.87 -5.13
N LEU A 148 -21.00 -12.05 -4.39
CA LEU A 148 -20.01 -10.99 -4.21
C LEU A 148 -19.37 -10.61 -5.54
N THR A 149 -18.88 -11.57 -6.34
CA THR A 149 -18.22 -11.27 -7.62
C THR A 149 -19.14 -10.62 -8.62
N GLN A 150 -20.41 -11.05 -8.70
CA GLN A 150 -21.44 -10.38 -9.49
C GLN A 150 -21.64 -8.94 -9.05
N THR A 151 -21.74 -8.70 -7.73
CA THR A 151 -21.86 -7.35 -7.19
C THR A 151 -20.65 -6.48 -7.54
N LEU A 152 -19.44 -7.03 -7.44
CA LEU A 152 -18.22 -6.29 -7.80
C LEU A 152 -18.22 -5.88 -9.28
N ALA A 153 -18.63 -6.77 -10.16
CA ALA A 153 -18.76 -6.45 -11.60
C ALA A 153 -19.84 -5.38 -11.84
N GLU A 154 -21.02 -5.50 -11.19
CA GLU A 154 -22.11 -4.53 -11.30
C GLU A 154 -21.72 -3.12 -10.88
N ILE A 155 -20.91 -2.98 -9.82
CA ILE A 155 -20.44 -1.67 -9.36
C ILE A 155 -19.18 -1.17 -10.09
N GLY A 156 -18.75 -1.87 -11.14
CA GLY A 156 -17.65 -1.45 -12.02
C GLY A 156 -16.25 -1.75 -11.49
N VAL A 157 -16.08 -2.66 -10.53
CA VAL A 157 -14.74 -3.12 -10.11
C VAL A 157 -14.05 -3.79 -11.29
N ASN A 158 -12.85 -3.34 -11.63
CA ASN A 158 -12.05 -3.87 -12.73
C ASN A 158 -10.70 -4.45 -12.29
N ARG A 159 -10.36 -4.36 -10.98
CA ARG A 159 -9.16 -4.97 -10.39
C ARG A 159 -9.47 -5.55 -9.01
N ALA A 160 -8.97 -6.77 -8.75
CA ALA A 160 -9.04 -7.40 -7.43
C ALA A 160 -7.64 -7.73 -6.90
N SER A 161 -7.35 -7.39 -5.63
CA SER A 161 -6.14 -7.83 -4.93
C SER A 161 -6.49 -8.95 -3.94
N LEU A 162 -5.87 -10.12 -4.10
CA LEU A 162 -6.09 -11.29 -3.29
C LEU A 162 -4.98 -11.46 -2.26
N GLY A 163 -5.31 -11.32 -0.97
CA GLY A 163 -4.36 -11.55 0.10
C GLY A 163 -4.08 -13.05 0.30
N VAL A 164 -3.07 -13.58 -0.37
CA VAL A 164 -2.68 -15.01 -0.31
C VAL A 164 -1.63 -15.26 0.75
N GLN A 165 -0.56 -14.51 0.76
CA GLN A 165 0.57 -14.50 1.67
C GLN A 165 1.53 -15.69 1.49
N ASP A 166 1.06 -16.93 1.62
CA ASP A 166 1.85 -18.16 1.45
C ASP A 166 0.93 -19.35 1.17
N PHE A 167 1.42 -20.33 0.40
CA PHE A 167 0.67 -21.56 0.12
C PHE A 167 1.11 -22.76 0.96
N SER A 168 2.24 -22.66 1.68
CA SER A 168 2.77 -23.77 2.49
C SER A 168 1.90 -24.02 3.73
N PRO A 169 1.35 -25.22 3.92
CA PRO A 169 0.39 -25.47 5.01
C PRO A 169 0.92 -25.22 6.42
N HIS A 170 2.23 -25.45 6.66
CA HIS A 170 2.83 -25.20 7.97
C HIS A 170 3.00 -23.69 8.24
N VAL A 171 3.33 -22.89 7.22
CA VAL A 171 3.40 -21.44 7.32
C VAL A 171 2.00 -20.88 7.57
N GLN A 172 0.99 -21.31 6.79
CA GLN A 172 -0.41 -20.90 6.96
C GLN A 172 -0.92 -21.14 8.39
N ARG A 173 -0.59 -22.30 8.99
CA ARG A 173 -0.92 -22.60 10.39
C ARG A 173 -0.23 -21.64 11.35
N ALA A 174 1.06 -21.36 11.13
CA ALA A 174 1.85 -20.48 11.99
C ALA A 174 1.37 -19.02 11.98
N ILE A 175 0.76 -18.57 10.87
CA ILE A 175 0.22 -17.21 10.74
C ILE A 175 -1.30 -17.13 10.99
N GLY A 176 -1.96 -18.24 11.31
CA GLY A 176 -3.40 -18.28 11.55
C GLY A 176 -4.24 -17.98 10.29
N ARG A 177 -3.76 -18.40 9.09
CA ARG A 177 -4.45 -18.14 7.82
C ARG A 177 -4.43 -19.39 6.92
N ILE A 178 -5.40 -20.26 7.12
CA ILE A 178 -5.52 -21.50 6.33
C ILE A 178 -6.30 -21.21 5.04
N GLN A 179 -5.62 -21.32 3.92
CA GLN A 179 -6.22 -21.11 2.58
C GLN A 179 -5.47 -21.94 1.51
N PRO A 180 -5.88 -23.19 1.28
CA PRO A 180 -5.30 -24.03 0.25
C PRO A 180 -5.33 -23.40 -1.13
N PHE A 181 -4.42 -23.82 -2.02
CA PHE A 181 -4.31 -23.30 -3.39
C PHE A 181 -5.64 -23.33 -4.14
N GLU A 182 -6.40 -24.43 -4.01
CA GLU A 182 -7.68 -24.63 -4.66
C GLU A 182 -8.72 -23.54 -4.30
N LYS A 183 -8.65 -23.03 -3.08
CA LYS A 183 -9.51 -21.91 -2.63
C LYS A 183 -9.17 -20.62 -3.34
N VAL A 184 -7.89 -20.34 -3.51
CA VAL A 184 -7.42 -19.16 -4.24
C VAL A 184 -7.72 -19.31 -5.74
N ALA A 185 -7.46 -20.48 -6.31
CA ALA A 185 -7.79 -20.79 -7.72
C ALA A 185 -9.29 -20.64 -7.98
N HIS A 186 -10.15 -21.11 -7.08
CA HIS A 186 -11.59 -20.91 -7.17
C HIS A 186 -11.97 -19.42 -7.13
N ALA A 187 -11.33 -18.64 -6.23
CA ALA A 187 -11.56 -17.19 -6.15
C ALA A 187 -11.19 -16.47 -7.45
N VAL A 188 -10.05 -16.82 -8.05
CA VAL A 188 -9.62 -16.31 -9.35
C VAL A 188 -10.62 -16.70 -10.45
N GLY A 189 -11.10 -17.95 -10.46
CA GLY A 189 -12.12 -18.43 -11.40
C GLY A 189 -13.41 -17.61 -11.33
N LEU A 190 -13.96 -17.40 -10.12
CA LEU A 190 -15.18 -16.61 -9.93
C LEU A 190 -15.02 -15.15 -10.40
N LEU A 191 -13.85 -14.54 -10.21
CA LEU A 191 -13.57 -13.18 -10.69
C LEU A 191 -13.51 -13.14 -12.23
N HIS A 192 -12.85 -14.11 -12.85
CA HIS A 192 -12.78 -14.21 -14.30
C HIS A 192 -14.16 -14.44 -14.94
N GLU A 193 -15.03 -15.28 -14.34
CA GLU A 193 -16.39 -15.54 -14.82
C GLU A 193 -17.24 -14.27 -14.95
N VAL A 194 -16.98 -13.25 -14.11
CA VAL A 194 -17.68 -11.96 -14.17
C VAL A 194 -16.89 -10.86 -14.92
N GLY A 195 -15.77 -11.22 -15.58
CA GLY A 195 -14.96 -10.30 -16.39
C GLY A 195 -13.91 -9.49 -15.60
N ILE A 196 -13.72 -9.75 -14.30
CA ILE A 196 -12.64 -9.12 -13.52
C ILE A 196 -11.35 -9.93 -13.72
N SER A 197 -10.57 -9.54 -14.74
CA SER A 197 -9.34 -10.23 -15.13
C SER A 197 -8.05 -9.58 -14.57
N ASN A 198 -8.11 -8.32 -14.13
CA ASN A 198 -6.96 -7.66 -13.53
C ASN A 198 -6.79 -8.09 -12.08
N ILE A 199 -6.01 -9.14 -11.87
CA ILE A 199 -5.80 -9.73 -10.54
C ILE A 199 -4.40 -9.40 -10.05
N ASN A 200 -4.31 -8.96 -8.79
CA ASN A 200 -3.08 -8.91 -8.03
C ASN A 200 -3.10 -10.02 -6.97
N ILE A 201 -1.96 -10.67 -6.74
CA ILE A 201 -1.77 -11.62 -5.64
C ILE A 201 -0.74 -11.06 -4.67
N ASP A 202 -1.11 -10.95 -3.40
CA ASP A 202 -0.19 -10.55 -2.33
C ASP A 202 0.46 -11.77 -1.72
N LEU A 203 1.78 -11.84 -1.79
CA LEU A 203 2.63 -12.83 -1.13
C LEU A 203 3.50 -12.18 -0.06
N MET A 204 3.96 -12.97 0.89
CA MET A 204 4.88 -12.51 1.93
C MET A 204 6.08 -13.44 2.07
N TYR A 205 7.24 -12.85 2.32
CA TYR A 205 8.43 -13.55 2.79
C TYR A 205 8.80 -13.11 4.21
N GLY A 206 9.58 -13.93 4.90
CA GLY A 206 9.98 -13.65 6.28
C GLY A 206 8.95 -14.06 7.33
N LEU A 207 7.99 -14.92 6.98
CA LEU A 207 6.98 -15.46 7.88
C LEU A 207 7.56 -16.53 8.81
N PRO A 208 6.89 -16.86 9.94
CA PRO A 208 7.31 -17.91 10.86
C PRO A 208 7.48 -19.26 10.14
N HIS A 209 8.58 -19.97 10.42
CA HIS A 209 8.96 -21.27 9.83
C HIS A 209 9.12 -21.30 8.30
N GLN A 210 9.04 -20.16 7.62
CA GLN A 210 9.09 -20.09 6.17
C GLN A 210 10.53 -20.24 5.67
N SER A 211 10.78 -21.20 4.79
CA SER A 211 12.05 -21.41 4.09
C SER A 211 12.09 -20.67 2.75
N ALA A 212 13.25 -20.67 2.08
CA ALA A 212 13.36 -20.15 0.71
C ALA A 212 12.58 -21.01 -0.30
N ASP A 213 12.52 -22.32 -0.06
CA ASP A 213 11.75 -23.25 -0.91
C ASP A 213 10.24 -23.04 -0.76
N ASP A 214 9.75 -22.69 0.44
CA ASP A 214 8.34 -22.33 0.64
C ASP A 214 7.96 -21.08 -0.16
N VAL A 215 8.80 -20.06 -0.13
CA VAL A 215 8.56 -18.82 -0.90
C VAL A 215 8.64 -19.08 -2.41
N ASP A 216 9.59 -19.91 -2.84
CA ASP A 216 9.70 -20.36 -4.23
C ASP A 216 8.44 -21.09 -4.70
N ALA A 217 7.99 -22.08 -3.94
CA ALA A 217 6.76 -22.83 -4.25
C ALA A 217 5.53 -21.93 -4.28
N SER A 218 5.43 -20.98 -3.32
CA SER A 218 4.34 -20.01 -3.29
C SER A 218 4.36 -19.06 -4.48
N ALA A 219 5.54 -18.63 -4.93
CA ALA A 219 5.69 -17.79 -6.12
C ALA A 219 5.30 -18.55 -7.40
N GLN A 220 5.71 -19.85 -7.52
CA GLN A 220 5.31 -20.70 -8.64
C GLN A 220 3.79 -20.90 -8.69
N LEU A 221 3.17 -21.26 -7.56
CA LEU A 221 1.73 -21.46 -7.48
C LEU A 221 0.95 -20.18 -7.79
N ALA A 222 1.40 -19.03 -7.30
CA ALA A 222 0.80 -17.75 -7.63
C ALA A 222 0.90 -17.45 -9.13
N ALA A 223 2.08 -17.67 -9.75
CA ALA A 223 2.29 -17.44 -11.18
C ALA A 223 1.44 -18.37 -12.06
N LEU A 224 1.17 -19.61 -11.63
CA LEU A 224 0.28 -20.54 -12.33
C LEU A 224 -1.18 -20.04 -12.42
N LEU A 225 -1.61 -19.17 -11.50
CA LEU A 225 -2.92 -18.51 -11.57
C LEU A 225 -2.94 -17.33 -12.56
N SER A 226 -1.79 -17.03 -13.17
CA SER A 226 -1.61 -15.98 -14.19
C SER A 226 -2.15 -14.60 -13.81
N PRO A 227 -1.91 -14.10 -12.57
CA PRO A 227 -2.32 -12.76 -12.22
C PRO A 227 -1.51 -11.73 -13.02
N GLN A 228 -2.07 -10.53 -13.24
CA GLN A 228 -1.35 -9.43 -13.89
C GLN A 228 -0.26 -8.87 -13.01
N ARG A 229 -0.45 -8.92 -11.68
CA ARG A 229 0.50 -8.40 -10.69
C ARG A 229 0.69 -9.38 -9.55
N ILE A 230 1.88 -9.37 -8.97
CA ILE A 230 2.21 -10.05 -7.72
C ILE A 230 2.96 -9.05 -6.84
N ALA A 231 2.46 -8.83 -5.62
CA ALA A 231 3.16 -8.06 -4.62
C ALA A 231 3.82 -9.04 -3.64
N LEU A 232 5.13 -8.90 -3.40
CA LEU A 232 5.91 -9.77 -2.53
C LEU A 232 6.48 -8.97 -1.36
N PHE A 233 5.74 -8.89 -0.27
CA PHE A 233 6.10 -8.06 0.88
C PHE A 233 6.99 -8.79 1.89
N GLY A 234 8.02 -8.11 2.39
CA GLY A 234 8.72 -8.57 3.60
C GLY A 234 7.83 -8.42 4.84
N TYR A 235 7.69 -9.50 5.62
CA TYR A 235 6.96 -9.44 6.90
C TYR A 235 7.62 -8.42 7.85
N ALA A 236 6.81 -7.51 8.39
CA ALA A 236 7.22 -6.57 9.42
C ALA A 236 6.73 -7.03 10.79
N HIS A 237 7.64 -7.54 11.63
CA HIS A 237 7.32 -7.90 13.00
C HIS A 237 7.40 -6.67 13.90
N VAL A 238 6.24 -6.20 14.37
CA VAL A 238 6.07 -4.98 15.16
C VAL A 238 5.10 -5.21 16.34
N PRO A 239 5.39 -6.19 17.23
CA PRO A 239 4.48 -6.61 18.31
C PRO A 239 4.20 -5.50 19.32
N TRP A 240 5.04 -4.47 19.37
CA TRP A 240 4.81 -3.26 20.17
C TRP A 240 3.70 -2.35 19.61
N LEU A 241 3.37 -2.46 18.32
CA LEU A 241 2.27 -1.74 17.66
C LEU A 241 1.04 -2.63 17.42
N LYS A 242 1.24 -3.94 17.22
CA LYS A 242 0.21 -4.90 16.83
C LYS A 242 0.15 -6.06 17.81
N ALA A 243 -0.87 -6.04 18.67
CA ALA A 243 -1.00 -7.02 19.75
C ALA A 243 -1.15 -8.48 19.25
N ASN A 244 -1.79 -8.70 18.09
CA ASN A 244 -1.91 -10.01 17.46
C ASN A 244 -0.56 -10.63 17.10
N GLN A 245 0.43 -9.81 16.75
CA GLN A 245 1.77 -10.31 16.41
C GLN A 245 2.55 -10.84 17.63
N LYS A 246 2.13 -10.53 18.87
CA LYS A 246 2.69 -11.14 20.08
C LYS A 246 2.45 -12.65 20.18
N CYS A 247 1.51 -13.17 19.39
CA CYS A 247 1.24 -14.61 19.30
C CYS A 247 2.24 -15.35 18.40
N ILE A 248 3.10 -14.63 17.68
CA ILE A 248 4.17 -15.21 16.86
C ILE A 248 5.44 -15.32 17.71
N ASP A 249 5.99 -16.52 17.79
CA ASP A 249 7.29 -16.74 18.41
C ASP A 249 8.40 -16.14 17.53
N GLU A 250 9.12 -15.16 18.07
CA GLU A 250 10.22 -14.49 17.34
C GLU A 250 11.38 -15.45 17.02
N ALA A 251 11.57 -16.52 17.82
CA ALA A 251 12.66 -17.48 17.62
C ALA A 251 12.51 -18.30 16.33
N VAL A 252 11.30 -18.39 15.78
CA VAL A 252 11.05 -19.11 14.51
C VAL A 252 10.96 -18.21 13.28
N LEU A 253 11.21 -16.90 13.46
CA LEU A 253 11.29 -15.98 12.34
C LEU A 253 12.63 -16.13 11.61
N PRO A 254 12.64 -16.11 10.27
CA PRO A 254 13.88 -16.18 9.52
C PRO A 254 14.73 -14.92 9.72
N GLY A 255 16.01 -15.12 9.97
CA GLY A 255 16.98 -14.03 10.06
C GLY A 255 17.22 -13.35 8.70
N VAL A 256 17.86 -12.19 8.72
CA VAL A 256 18.10 -11.32 7.55
C VAL A 256 18.68 -12.06 6.33
N VAL A 257 19.65 -12.95 6.53
CA VAL A 257 20.29 -13.71 5.43
C VAL A 257 19.28 -14.62 4.73
N VAL A 258 18.41 -15.29 5.51
CA VAL A 258 17.36 -16.15 4.96
C VAL A 258 16.30 -15.32 4.25
N ARG A 259 15.91 -14.17 4.80
CA ARG A 259 14.96 -13.24 4.16
C ARG A 259 15.45 -12.72 2.82
N LEU A 260 16.73 -12.36 2.72
CA LEU A 260 17.34 -11.96 1.45
C LEU A 260 17.30 -13.11 0.42
N ALA A 261 17.63 -14.34 0.85
CA ALA A 261 17.55 -15.51 -0.02
C ALA A 261 16.12 -15.80 -0.47
N GLN A 262 15.12 -15.67 0.43
CA GLN A 262 13.69 -15.79 0.12
C GLN A 262 13.26 -14.78 -0.95
N ALA A 263 13.56 -13.49 -0.76
CA ALA A 263 13.20 -12.44 -1.69
C ALA A 263 13.86 -12.63 -3.06
N GLN A 264 15.16 -13.02 -3.07
CA GLN A 264 15.90 -13.28 -4.30
C GLN A 264 15.31 -14.48 -5.05
N LYS A 265 15.07 -15.60 -4.35
CA LYS A 265 14.55 -16.83 -4.95
C LYS A 265 13.17 -16.58 -5.61
N ALA A 266 12.26 -15.91 -4.90
CA ALA A 266 10.96 -15.56 -5.48
C ALA A 266 11.09 -14.62 -6.70
N ALA A 267 11.99 -13.64 -6.66
CA ALA A 267 12.22 -12.76 -7.79
C ALA A 267 12.76 -13.51 -9.03
N GLU A 268 13.66 -14.47 -8.83
CA GLU A 268 14.17 -15.34 -9.91
C GLU A 268 13.05 -16.20 -10.49
N THR A 269 12.21 -16.78 -9.64
CA THR A 269 11.05 -17.59 -10.04
C THR A 269 10.06 -16.77 -10.83
N LEU A 270 9.64 -15.61 -10.32
CA LEU A 270 8.68 -14.75 -11.01
C LEU A 270 9.23 -14.25 -12.35
N ALA A 271 10.54 -13.94 -12.42
CA ALA A 271 11.19 -13.58 -13.69
C ALA A 271 11.16 -14.74 -14.70
N ALA A 272 11.35 -15.98 -14.26
CA ALA A 272 11.24 -17.17 -15.12
C ALA A 272 9.81 -17.38 -15.67
N PHE A 273 8.77 -16.92 -14.94
CA PHE A 273 7.38 -16.87 -15.40
C PHE A 273 7.05 -15.63 -16.24
N GLY A 274 8.03 -14.78 -16.57
CA GLY A 274 7.87 -13.63 -17.47
C GLY A 274 7.45 -12.33 -16.76
N TYR A 275 7.38 -12.30 -15.44
CA TYR A 275 7.11 -11.07 -14.70
C TYR A 275 8.33 -10.15 -14.68
N VAL A 276 8.10 -8.86 -14.80
CA VAL A 276 9.12 -7.83 -14.60
C VAL A 276 8.99 -7.23 -13.21
N ALA A 277 10.13 -7.01 -12.57
CA ALA A 277 10.16 -6.47 -11.22
C ALA A 277 9.93 -4.94 -11.24
N ILE A 278 9.00 -4.46 -10.44
CA ILE A 278 8.57 -3.07 -10.29
C ILE A 278 9.00 -2.54 -8.92
N GLY A 279 9.74 -1.43 -8.89
CA GLY A 279 10.20 -0.84 -7.64
C GLY A 279 10.89 -1.86 -6.72
N LEU A 280 10.50 -1.91 -5.45
CA LEU A 280 11.12 -2.76 -4.43
C LEU A 280 10.54 -4.19 -4.39
N ASP A 281 9.22 -4.31 -4.42
CA ASP A 281 8.47 -5.47 -3.91
C ASP A 281 7.27 -5.88 -4.79
N HIS A 282 7.12 -5.30 -5.99
CA HIS A 282 6.08 -5.68 -6.94
C HIS A 282 6.65 -6.33 -8.19
N PHE A 283 5.83 -7.16 -8.80
CA PHE A 283 6.10 -7.83 -10.07
C PHE A 283 4.84 -7.71 -10.94
N ALA A 284 5.02 -7.47 -12.24
CA ALA A 284 3.91 -7.32 -13.17
C ALA A 284 4.24 -7.97 -14.51
N LEU A 285 3.22 -8.40 -15.23
CA LEU A 285 3.40 -8.80 -16.62
C LEU A 285 3.88 -7.61 -17.46
N PRO A 286 4.67 -7.81 -18.55
CA PRO A 286 5.27 -6.71 -19.31
C PRO A 286 4.28 -5.69 -19.86
N ASP A 287 3.04 -6.11 -20.14
CA ASP A 287 1.98 -5.26 -20.71
C ASP A 287 1.07 -4.62 -19.63
N ASP A 288 1.28 -4.95 -18.36
CA ASP A 288 0.54 -4.31 -17.27
C ASP A 288 0.89 -2.81 -17.20
N PRO A 289 -0.08 -1.93 -16.92
CA PRO A 289 0.15 -0.49 -16.80
C PRO A 289 1.28 -0.10 -15.82
N LEU A 290 1.50 -0.84 -14.72
CA LEU A 290 2.64 -0.58 -13.82
C LEU A 290 3.98 -0.85 -14.50
N ALA A 291 4.10 -1.94 -15.28
CA ALA A 291 5.33 -2.27 -15.98
C ALA A 291 5.62 -1.27 -17.10
N VAL A 292 4.58 -0.83 -17.81
CA VAL A 292 4.68 0.22 -18.83
C VAL A 292 5.13 1.54 -18.17
N ALA A 293 4.44 1.98 -17.11
CA ALA A 293 4.75 3.22 -16.40
C ALA A 293 6.18 3.20 -15.80
N ALA A 294 6.63 2.06 -15.29
CA ALA A 294 7.99 1.91 -14.77
C ALA A 294 9.05 2.11 -15.89
N ARG A 295 8.82 1.56 -17.08
CA ARG A 295 9.72 1.76 -18.24
C ARG A 295 9.73 3.20 -18.74
N GLU A 296 8.61 3.89 -18.61
CA GLU A 296 8.43 5.27 -19.09
C GLU A 296 8.73 6.33 -18.02
N GLY A 297 9.13 5.93 -16.82
CA GLY A 297 9.42 6.84 -15.71
C GLY A 297 8.19 7.56 -15.14
N ARG A 298 6.99 6.99 -15.33
CA ARG A 298 5.70 7.54 -14.88
C ARG A 298 5.09 6.75 -13.71
N LEU A 299 5.88 5.90 -13.07
CA LEU A 299 5.45 5.13 -11.90
C LEU A 299 5.40 6.04 -10.68
N HIS A 300 4.31 5.96 -9.92
CA HIS A 300 4.12 6.64 -8.65
C HIS A 300 4.02 5.65 -7.49
N ARG A 301 4.14 6.18 -6.26
CA ARG A 301 3.98 5.41 -5.03
C ARG A 301 3.15 6.20 -4.01
N ASN A 302 2.14 5.54 -3.46
CA ASN A 302 1.30 6.09 -2.40
C ASN A 302 1.09 5.08 -1.25
N PHE A 303 0.15 5.35 -0.33
CA PHE A 303 -0.14 4.47 0.80
C PHE A 303 -0.65 3.08 0.40
N GLN A 304 -1.16 2.91 -0.80
CA GLN A 304 -1.66 1.63 -1.34
C GLN A 304 -0.55 0.80 -2.00
N GLY A 305 0.59 1.42 -2.36
CA GLY A 305 1.70 0.77 -3.04
C GLY A 305 2.13 1.51 -4.31
N TYR A 306 2.62 0.76 -5.31
CA TYR A 306 2.94 1.33 -6.63
C TYR A 306 1.67 1.52 -7.45
N THR A 307 1.61 2.62 -8.17
CA THR A 307 0.43 3.03 -8.93
C THR A 307 0.80 3.81 -10.20
N VAL A 308 -0.13 3.85 -11.14
CA VAL A 308 -0.10 4.75 -12.30
C VAL A 308 -1.01 5.95 -12.11
N ASP A 309 -1.56 6.10 -10.92
CA ASP A 309 -2.46 7.18 -10.55
C ASP A 309 -1.71 8.52 -10.53
N ASP A 310 -2.16 9.43 -11.37
CA ASP A 310 -1.64 10.79 -11.57
C ASP A 310 -2.65 11.87 -11.16
N ALA A 311 -3.64 11.53 -10.33
CA ALA A 311 -4.63 12.47 -9.83
C ALA A 311 -4.00 13.54 -8.94
N GLU A 312 -4.53 14.75 -9.02
CA GLU A 312 -4.06 15.91 -8.28
C GLU A 312 -4.31 15.79 -6.77
N ALA A 313 -5.32 15.01 -6.37
CA ALA A 313 -5.59 14.75 -4.96
C ALA A 313 -6.10 13.31 -4.73
N LEU A 314 -5.63 12.72 -3.64
CA LEU A 314 -6.14 11.47 -3.09
C LEU A 314 -7.01 11.78 -1.86
N ILE A 315 -8.28 11.46 -1.93
CA ILE A 315 -9.24 11.62 -0.83
C ILE A 315 -9.35 10.30 -0.07
N GLY A 316 -9.00 10.33 1.20
CA GLY A 316 -9.17 9.19 2.10
C GLY A 316 -10.51 9.21 2.80
N LEU A 317 -11.31 8.16 2.64
CA LEU A 317 -12.64 7.94 3.24
C LEU A 317 -12.57 6.82 4.27
N GLY A 318 -13.27 6.99 5.39
CA GLY A 318 -13.32 6.01 6.47
C GLY A 318 -12.28 6.24 7.57
N ALA A 319 -12.43 5.47 8.66
CA ALA A 319 -11.55 5.57 9.82
C ALA A 319 -10.09 5.28 9.45
N SER A 320 -9.16 6.08 9.94
CA SER A 320 -7.71 6.03 9.69
C SER A 320 -7.25 6.35 8.27
N ALA A 321 -8.15 6.52 7.31
CA ALA A 321 -7.79 6.82 5.93
C ALA A 321 -6.91 8.06 5.84
N ILE A 322 -5.94 8.01 4.93
CA ILE A 322 -5.02 9.12 4.65
C ILE A 322 -5.33 9.66 3.26
N GLY A 323 -5.44 10.97 3.18
CA GLY A 323 -5.54 11.73 1.93
C GLY A 323 -4.26 12.52 1.66
N LYS A 324 -4.02 12.82 0.37
CA LYS A 324 -2.95 13.70 -0.11
C LYS A 324 -3.56 14.78 -0.98
N LEU A 325 -3.28 16.03 -0.66
CA LEU A 325 -3.67 17.20 -1.45
C LEU A 325 -2.39 17.96 -1.84
N PRO A 326 -2.46 18.93 -2.74
CA PRO A 326 -1.30 19.74 -3.10
C PRO A 326 -0.61 20.42 -1.90
N GLN A 327 -1.35 20.73 -0.85
CA GLN A 327 -0.83 21.39 0.34
C GLN A 327 -0.21 20.40 1.36
N GLY A 328 -0.45 19.10 1.24
CA GLY A 328 0.08 18.10 2.17
C GLY A 328 -0.83 16.91 2.40
N PHE A 329 -0.73 16.35 3.59
CA PHE A 329 -1.43 15.11 3.99
C PHE A 329 -2.46 15.38 5.08
N VAL A 330 -3.54 14.63 5.04
CA VAL A 330 -4.59 14.60 6.06
C VAL A 330 -4.86 13.16 6.50
N GLN A 331 -5.25 12.94 7.75
CA GLN A 331 -5.63 11.63 8.22
C GLN A 331 -6.89 11.71 9.08
N ASN A 332 -7.84 10.85 8.78
CA ASN A 332 -9.05 10.66 9.57
C ASN A 332 -8.74 10.06 10.95
N ALA A 333 -9.68 10.23 11.89
CA ALA A 333 -9.59 9.63 13.22
C ALA A 333 -9.28 8.13 13.10
N VAL A 334 -8.23 7.72 13.82
CA VAL A 334 -7.72 6.35 13.74
C VAL A 334 -8.61 5.38 14.52
N ASP A 335 -9.15 5.84 15.65
CA ASP A 335 -10.08 5.04 16.45
C ASP A 335 -11.53 5.19 15.96
N MET A 336 -12.26 4.07 15.97
CA MET A 336 -13.63 4.00 15.46
C MET A 336 -14.58 4.95 16.19
N ALA A 337 -14.45 5.08 17.51
CA ALA A 337 -15.33 5.94 18.30
C ALA A 337 -15.09 7.42 17.98
N GLY A 338 -13.83 7.81 17.78
CA GLY A 338 -13.44 9.14 17.34
C GLY A 338 -13.97 9.46 15.94
N TYR A 339 -13.84 8.52 15.01
CA TYR A 339 -14.39 8.64 13.66
C TYR A 339 -15.91 8.84 13.68
N MET A 340 -16.64 7.94 14.34
CA MET A 340 -18.11 8.01 14.44
C MET A 340 -18.58 9.32 15.06
N ARG A 341 -18.00 9.73 16.21
CA ARG A 341 -18.38 11.00 16.86
C ARG A 341 -18.21 12.22 15.96
N ARG A 342 -17.20 12.25 15.10
CA ARG A 342 -16.99 13.37 14.17
C ARG A 342 -18.05 13.40 13.09
N ILE A 343 -18.34 12.24 12.50
CA ILE A 343 -19.38 12.13 11.49
C ILE A 343 -20.76 12.47 12.09
N ASP A 344 -21.12 11.93 13.26
CA ASP A 344 -22.36 12.26 13.99
C ASP A 344 -22.44 13.75 14.35
N GLY A 345 -21.31 14.39 14.66
CA GLY A 345 -21.18 15.82 14.95
C GLY A 345 -21.14 16.73 13.73
N ALA A 346 -21.49 16.25 12.54
CA ALA A 346 -21.47 17.01 11.29
C ALA A 346 -20.11 17.64 10.94
N SER A 347 -18.98 16.98 11.28
CA SER A 347 -17.61 17.40 10.99
C SER A 347 -16.91 16.44 10.01
N LEU A 348 -15.92 16.92 9.29
CA LEU A 348 -14.96 16.03 8.60
C LEU A 348 -14.23 15.17 9.63
N ALA A 349 -13.90 13.93 9.25
CA ALA A 349 -13.32 12.95 10.16
C ALA A 349 -11.82 13.19 10.47
N THR A 350 -11.20 14.17 9.81
CA THR A 350 -9.77 14.51 9.93
C THR A 350 -9.40 14.89 11.36
N THR A 351 -8.28 14.34 11.84
CA THR A 351 -7.75 14.62 13.20
C THR A 351 -6.32 15.10 13.20
N LYS A 352 -5.59 14.83 12.16
CA LYS A 352 -4.19 15.23 12.02
C LYS A 352 -3.77 15.24 10.55
N GLY A 353 -2.64 15.87 10.28
CA GLY A 353 -2.06 15.93 8.96
C GLY A 353 -0.68 16.58 9.00
N PHE A 354 -0.18 16.91 7.82
CA PHE A 354 1.10 17.55 7.63
C PHE A 354 1.02 18.51 6.43
N ALA A 355 1.30 19.80 6.65
CA ALA A 355 1.45 20.76 5.56
C ALA A 355 2.88 20.67 5.02
N THR A 356 3.04 20.39 3.73
CA THR A 356 4.34 20.24 3.08
C THR A 356 4.97 21.58 2.75
N SER A 357 6.28 21.69 2.98
CA SER A 357 7.10 22.78 2.51
C SER A 357 7.68 22.49 1.12
N VAL A 358 8.21 23.51 0.45
CA VAL A 358 8.93 23.36 -0.83
C VAL A 358 10.12 22.38 -0.70
N GLU A 359 10.79 22.36 0.46
CA GLU A 359 11.87 21.41 0.72
C GLU A 359 11.33 19.98 0.87
N ASP A 360 10.19 19.80 1.54
CA ASP A 360 9.54 18.49 1.65
C ASP A 360 9.15 17.96 0.27
N GLU A 361 8.60 18.79 -0.60
CA GLU A 361 8.24 18.41 -1.96
C GLU A 361 9.45 17.95 -2.78
N ARG A 362 10.58 18.67 -2.67
CA ARG A 362 11.83 18.30 -3.33
C ARG A 362 12.36 16.95 -2.84
N ARG A 363 12.42 16.75 -1.52
CA ARG A 363 12.84 15.48 -0.92
C ARG A 363 11.88 14.34 -1.23
N ALA A 364 10.57 14.60 -1.21
CA ALA A 364 9.55 13.65 -1.65
C ALA A 364 9.80 13.17 -3.07
N MET A 365 10.13 14.08 -4.00
CA MET A 365 10.43 13.75 -5.39
C MET A 365 11.68 12.87 -5.51
N ILE A 366 12.76 13.17 -4.77
CA ILE A 366 13.96 12.34 -4.75
C ILE A 366 13.65 10.94 -4.25
N ILE A 367 12.97 10.85 -3.11
CA ILE A 367 12.60 9.58 -2.48
C ILE A 367 11.68 8.77 -3.42
N GLU A 368 10.68 9.39 -4.03
CA GLU A 368 9.79 8.74 -4.98
C GLU A 368 10.53 8.22 -6.22
N ARG A 369 11.38 9.03 -6.84
CA ARG A 369 12.20 8.61 -7.99
C ARG A 369 13.11 7.42 -7.64
N LEU A 370 13.75 7.44 -6.46
CA LEU A 370 14.58 6.32 -5.99
C LEU A 370 13.74 5.05 -5.70
N MET A 371 12.54 5.20 -5.14
CA MET A 371 11.67 4.06 -4.84
C MET A 371 10.98 3.50 -6.08
N CYS A 372 10.64 4.32 -7.06
CA CYS A 372 9.92 3.93 -8.27
C CYS A 372 10.85 3.60 -9.44
N GLY A 373 11.81 4.47 -9.74
CA GLY A 373 12.70 4.38 -10.89
C GLY A 373 14.11 3.89 -10.56
N LEU A 374 14.42 3.67 -9.27
CA LEU A 374 15.75 3.27 -8.79
C LEU A 374 16.89 4.24 -9.16
N ALA A 375 16.55 5.44 -9.62
CA ALA A 375 17.53 6.47 -9.99
C ALA A 375 16.91 7.87 -9.87
N VAL A 376 17.77 8.87 -9.64
CA VAL A 376 17.40 10.28 -9.65
C VAL A 376 18.57 11.11 -10.20
N ASP A 377 18.27 12.10 -11.03
CA ASP A 377 19.22 13.15 -11.41
C ASP A 377 19.09 14.31 -10.43
N LEU A 378 20.10 14.50 -9.57
CA LEU A 378 20.12 15.54 -8.56
C LEU A 378 20.37 16.94 -9.16
N SER A 379 20.93 17.03 -10.38
CA SER A 379 21.16 18.30 -11.05
C SER A 379 19.88 18.99 -11.51
N GLU A 380 18.79 18.21 -11.67
CA GLU A 380 17.46 18.75 -11.99
C GLU A 380 16.75 19.38 -10.76
N LEU A 381 17.30 19.18 -9.57
CA LEU A 381 16.68 19.55 -8.30
C LEU A 381 17.56 20.55 -7.55
N ALA A 382 16.98 21.71 -7.21
CA ALA A 382 17.70 22.70 -6.44
C ALA A 382 18.04 22.16 -5.03
N GLY A 383 19.28 22.33 -4.58
CA GLY A 383 19.73 21.94 -3.24
C GLY A 383 21.18 21.48 -3.20
N ASP A 384 21.75 21.45 -2.01
CA ASP A 384 23.05 20.83 -1.73
C ASP A 384 22.78 19.48 -1.05
N TYR A 385 23.16 18.39 -1.72
CA TYR A 385 22.99 17.01 -1.26
C TYR A 385 24.33 16.36 -0.87
N SER A 386 25.36 17.16 -0.62
CA SER A 386 26.72 16.67 -0.30
C SER A 386 26.75 15.78 0.94
N ALA A 387 25.94 16.10 1.97
CA ALA A 387 25.87 15.32 3.19
C ALA A 387 25.21 13.96 2.97
N GLU A 388 24.13 13.93 2.16
CA GLU A 388 23.43 12.70 1.78
C GLU A 388 24.36 11.79 0.97
N MET A 389 25.11 12.36 0.00
CA MET A 389 26.07 11.64 -0.81
C MET A 389 27.23 11.08 0.02
N GLU A 390 27.72 11.84 1.02
CA GLU A 390 28.72 11.33 1.96
C GLU A 390 28.19 10.14 2.77
N SER A 391 26.93 10.19 3.20
CA SER A 391 26.28 9.07 3.91
C SER A 391 26.12 7.82 3.06
N LEU A 392 26.00 7.96 1.75
CA LEU A 392 25.89 6.88 0.78
C LEU A 392 27.24 6.35 0.26
N ARG A 393 28.36 7.00 0.60
CA ARG A 393 29.70 6.61 0.16
C ARG A 393 30.03 5.10 0.39
N PRO A 394 29.70 4.50 1.55
CA PRO A 394 29.95 3.06 1.74
C PRO A 394 29.17 2.19 0.75
N MET A 395 27.92 2.57 0.41
CA MET A 395 27.09 1.82 -0.53
C MET A 395 27.60 1.99 -1.97
N ILE A 396 28.19 3.14 -2.30
CA ILE A 396 28.85 3.38 -3.60
C ILE A 396 30.11 2.51 -3.70
N GLN A 397 30.94 2.48 -2.66
CA GLN A 397 32.15 1.64 -2.60
C GLN A 397 31.82 0.14 -2.71
N ASP A 398 30.72 -0.31 -2.13
CA ASP A 398 30.25 -1.69 -2.20
C ASP A 398 29.54 -2.03 -3.54
N GLY A 399 29.39 -1.06 -4.46
CA GLY A 399 28.74 -1.22 -5.76
C GLY A 399 27.23 -1.49 -5.67
N LEU A 400 26.59 -1.00 -4.61
CA LEU A 400 25.13 -1.05 -4.44
C LEU A 400 24.45 0.16 -5.06
N VAL A 401 25.19 1.26 -5.17
CA VAL A 401 24.77 2.54 -5.72
C VAL A 401 25.87 3.04 -6.65
N GLU A 402 25.50 3.65 -7.75
CA GLU A 402 26.38 4.37 -8.68
C GLU A 402 26.07 5.86 -8.64
N PHE A 403 27.10 6.68 -8.71
CA PHE A 403 26.98 8.14 -8.77
C PHE A 403 28.03 8.70 -9.75
N ASP A 404 27.59 9.44 -10.75
CA ASP A 404 28.46 10.00 -11.80
C ASP A 404 28.77 11.49 -11.62
N GLY A 405 28.31 12.08 -10.50
CA GLY A 405 28.43 13.52 -10.21
C GLY A 405 27.10 14.26 -10.29
N SER A 406 26.11 13.74 -10.98
CA SER A 406 24.73 14.28 -11.04
C SER A 406 23.68 13.19 -10.79
N ARG A 407 23.82 12.05 -11.44
CA ARG A 407 22.85 10.96 -11.36
C ARG A 407 23.25 9.93 -10.30
N LEU A 408 22.32 9.70 -9.38
CA LEU A 408 22.36 8.62 -8.39
C LEU A 408 21.50 7.45 -8.89
N ALA A 409 22.09 6.26 -9.02
CA ALA A 409 21.38 5.06 -9.49
C ALA A 409 21.62 3.87 -8.55
N ILE A 410 20.54 3.17 -8.21
CA ILE A 410 20.58 1.96 -7.39
C ILE A 410 20.83 0.78 -8.34
N THR A 411 21.92 0.04 -8.12
CA THR A 411 22.27 -1.11 -8.96
C THR A 411 21.32 -2.29 -8.74
N LYS A 412 21.35 -3.29 -9.61
CA LYS A 412 20.61 -4.55 -9.41
C LYS A 412 20.90 -5.17 -8.03
N ARG A 413 22.19 -5.13 -7.58
CA ARG A 413 22.61 -5.61 -6.26
C ARG A 413 22.10 -4.74 -5.11
N GLY A 414 21.95 -3.42 -5.36
CA GLY A 414 21.47 -2.45 -4.38
C GLY A 414 19.96 -2.42 -4.22
N ARG A 415 19.19 -2.98 -5.17
CA ARG A 415 17.72 -2.92 -5.17
C ARG A 415 17.06 -3.34 -3.84
N PRO A 416 17.45 -4.41 -3.14
CA PRO A 416 16.89 -4.76 -1.83
C PRO A 416 17.09 -3.67 -0.77
N PHE A 417 18.04 -2.76 -0.97
CA PHE A 417 18.40 -1.68 -0.07
C PHE A 417 17.89 -0.30 -0.52
N SER A 418 16.99 -0.24 -1.52
CA SER A 418 16.46 1.03 -2.05
C SER A 418 15.86 1.94 -0.96
N ARG A 419 15.21 1.36 0.06
CA ARG A 419 14.70 2.10 1.21
C ARG A 419 15.81 2.80 2.01
N ILE A 420 16.99 2.20 2.10
CA ILE A 420 18.15 2.77 2.80
C ILE A 420 18.73 3.94 2.01
N VAL A 421 18.78 3.82 0.68
CA VAL A 421 19.20 4.91 -0.20
C VAL A 421 18.23 6.07 -0.12
N ALA A 422 16.92 5.79 -0.18
CA ALA A 422 15.89 6.80 0.01
C ALA A 422 15.95 7.48 1.38
N ALA A 423 16.29 6.71 2.43
CA ALA A 423 16.42 7.21 3.81
C ALA A 423 17.55 8.23 3.98
N ALA A 424 18.55 8.25 3.11
CA ALA A 424 19.58 9.29 3.14
C ALA A 424 19.03 10.70 2.90
N PHE A 425 17.91 10.79 2.16
CA PHE A 425 17.24 12.05 1.82
C PHE A 425 16.08 12.40 2.76
N ASP A 426 15.85 11.61 3.81
CA ASP A 426 14.79 11.85 4.80
C ASP A 426 15.26 12.80 5.90
N ALA A 427 14.85 14.08 5.81
CA ALA A 427 15.22 15.09 6.80
C ALA A 427 14.57 14.88 8.18
N TYR A 428 13.54 14.04 8.27
CA TYR A 428 12.81 13.75 9.52
C TYR A 428 13.25 12.44 10.17
N LEU A 429 14.12 11.65 9.51
CA LEU A 429 14.58 10.39 10.07
C LEU A 429 15.56 10.67 11.24
N PRO A 430 15.19 10.40 12.49
CA PRO A 430 16.08 10.64 13.61
C PRO A 430 17.28 9.69 13.55
N ALA A 431 18.44 10.16 14.03
CA ALA A 431 19.68 9.37 14.08
C ALA A 431 19.52 8.00 14.81
N ASN A 432 18.48 7.86 15.64
CA ASN A 432 18.13 6.65 16.41
C ASN A 432 16.72 6.15 16.05
N ALA A 433 16.45 5.86 14.81
CA ALA A 433 15.14 5.42 14.32
C ALA A 433 14.76 3.99 14.73
N ALA A 434 14.69 3.69 16.03
CA ALA A 434 14.48 2.34 16.58
C ALA A 434 13.07 1.73 16.35
N ARG A 435 12.14 2.38 15.62
CA ARG A 435 10.72 1.98 15.56
C ARG A 435 10.16 1.74 14.17
N HIS A 436 11.00 1.56 13.18
CA HIS A 436 10.58 1.13 11.85
C HIS A 436 10.83 -0.37 11.64
N SER A 437 10.22 -0.97 10.61
CA SER A 437 10.55 -2.34 10.20
C SER A 437 11.96 -2.39 9.61
N MET A 438 12.61 -3.56 9.69
CA MET A 438 13.88 -3.82 9.01
C MET A 438 13.78 -3.49 7.50
N ALA A 439 14.91 -3.12 6.91
CA ALA A 439 14.99 -2.72 5.51
C ALA A 439 14.67 -3.88 4.54
N VAL A 440 14.96 -5.12 4.99
CA VAL A 440 14.73 -6.36 4.22
C VAL A 440 13.88 -7.35 4.99
#